data_bda3dcf06ef88397fe7d0d65767a83e2
#
_entry.id   bda3dcf06ef88397fe7d0d65767a83e2
#
_cell.length_a   1.000
_cell.length_b   1.000
_cell.length_c   1.000
_cell.angle_alpha   90.00
_cell.angle_beta   90.00
_cell.angle_gamma   90.00
#
_symmetry.space_group_name_H-M   'P 1'
#
loop_
_entity.id
_entity.type
_entity.pdbx_description
1 polymer ?
#
loop_
_entity_poly.entity_id
_entity_poly.type
_entity_poly.pdbx_seq_one_letter_code
_entity_poly.pdbx_strand_id
1 'polypeptide(L)'
;MAAGLPFLPPYKDVNGDFRHGVNFAVAVRPHCRRRCWPKHIISPVTTSSLNVQLDWMSNHLNSICTNHRDCAEKLQHALFMVGEIGGNDYNYAILQGKTMDELRGMVPEVVNAIMDGVRKTVSYGATRVVVPGNFPIGCLPIYKTAFETNISTAYDENQCLKQLNEFAMFHNEELKQNIHKLKQEKPNAIIVYADYYKAYQFLLQFAKKQGFDTQRACCGSGGKYNFNMIRMCGAVDATVCSDPHRYMSWDGVHLTQEGYKIMAAWFTGRTAGGAAATRTSSSQRPGKNEISARII
;
A
#
# COMPACT_ATOMS: atom_id res chain seq x y z
N MET A 1 -10.00 8.04 14.34
CA MET A 1 -9.77 7.53 12.98
C MET A 1 -10.61 6.28 12.74
N ALA A 2 -10.53 5.60 11.57
CA ALA A 2 -11.44 4.48 11.25
C ALA A 2 -11.43 3.34 12.28
N ALA A 3 -10.30 3.07 12.92
CA ALA A 3 -10.17 2.06 13.97
C ALA A 3 -10.39 2.60 15.40
N GLY A 4 -10.72 3.88 15.56
CA GLY A 4 -10.83 4.51 16.89
C GLY A 4 -9.48 4.75 17.58
N LEU A 5 -8.37 4.53 16.88
CA LEU A 5 -7.00 4.70 17.38
C LEU A 5 -6.39 6.01 16.90
N PRO A 6 -5.42 6.58 17.64
CA PRO A 6 -4.61 7.71 17.15
C PRO A 6 -3.76 7.31 15.95
N PHE A 7 -3.09 8.28 15.31
CA PHE A 7 -2.04 7.97 14.34
C PHE A 7 -0.88 7.28 15.05
N LEU A 8 -0.34 6.24 14.39
CA LEU A 8 0.81 5.52 14.92
C LEU A 8 2.09 6.34 14.69
N PRO A 9 2.92 6.55 15.71
CA PRO A 9 4.19 7.25 15.55
C PRO A 9 5.14 6.41 14.69
N PRO A 10 6.00 7.07 13.88
CA PRO A 10 7.08 6.39 13.19
C PRO A 10 8.07 5.78 14.19
N TYR A 11 8.59 4.60 13.89
CA TYR A 11 9.57 3.91 14.74
C TYR A 11 10.81 4.76 15.09
N LYS A 12 11.20 5.65 14.17
CA LYS A 12 12.36 6.56 14.36
C LYS A 12 12.05 7.82 15.17
N ASP A 13 10.82 8.03 15.57
CA ASP A 13 10.45 9.13 16.45
C ASP A 13 10.85 8.79 17.90
N VAL A 14 11.91 9.43 18.38
CA VAL A 14 12.45 9.22 19.74
C VAL A 14 11.48 9.65 20.84
N ASN A 15 10.49 10.48 20.53
CA ASN A 15 9.44 10.95 21.44
C ASN A 15 8.11 10.25 21.19
N GLY A 16 8.07 9.23 20.31
CA GLY A 16 6.86 8.55 19.91
C GLY A 16 6.20 7.77 21.06
N ASP A 17 4.90 7.94 21.22
CA ASP A 17 4.10 7.12 22.13
C ASP A 17 3.65 5.84 21.44
N PHE A 18 4.35 4.74 21.69
CA PHE A 18 4.11 3.45 21.05
C PHE A 18 3.05 2.57 21.74
N ARG A 19 2.30 3.09 22.74
CA ARG A 19 1.28 2.32 23.47
C ARG A 19 0.17 1.76 22.59
N HIS A 20 -0.13 2.42 21.46
CA HIS A 20 -1.17 2.02 20.51
C HIS A 20 -0.64 1.30 19.27
N GLY A 21 0.67 1.27 19.08
CA GLY A 21 1.33 0.62 17.96
C GLY A 21 2.46 1.47 17.38
N VAL A 22 3.12 0.92 16.36
CA VAL A 22 4.33 1.50 15.74
C VAL A 22 4.18 1.48 14.22
N ASN A 23 4.61 2.53 13.56
CA ASN A 23 4.72 2.59 12.11
C ASN A 23 6.19 2.40 11.69
N PHE A 24 6.51 1.27 11.05
CA PHE A 24 7.83 0.96 10.51
C PHE A 24 7.98 1.34 9.03
N ALA A 25 6.92 1.84 8.39
CA ALA A 25 6.94 2.19 6.98
C ALA A 25 7.93 3.33 6.70
N VAL A 26 8.56 3.25 5.53
CA VAL A 26 9.48 4.28 5.03
C VAL A 26 9.08 4.66 3.62
N ALA A 27 9.01 5.94 3.36
CA ALA A 27 8.75 6.44 2.01
C ALA A 27 9.84 5.96 1.03
N VAL A 28 9.37 5.48 -0.12
CA VAL A 28 10.17 5.19 -1.32
C VAL A 28 11.26 4.11 -1.15
N ARG A 29 10.90 2.79 -1.29
CA ARG A 29 11.92 1.77 -1.49
C ARG A 29 11.47 0.55 -2.30
N PRO A 30 12.41 0.10 -3.21
CA PRO A 30 12.32 -1.23 -3.79
C PRO A 30 12.79 -2.30 -2.79
N HIS A 31 12.21 -3.48 -2.87
CA HIS A 31 12.66 -4.63 -2.10
C HIS A 31 13.93 -5.27 -2.69
N CYS A 32 14.10 -5.19 -3.99
CA CYS A 32 15.17 -5.90 -4.68
C CYS A 32 16.56 -5.44 -4.25
N ARG A 33 17.40 -6.40 -3.81
CA ARG A 33 18.81 -6.17 -3.52
C ARG A 33 19.56 -5.79 -4.81
N ARG A 34 20.77 -5.22 -4.69
CA ARG A 34 21.68 -4.75 -5.77
C ARG A 34 21.81 -5.66 -7.00
N ARG A 35 21.38 -6.93 -6.97
CA ARG A 35 21.46 -7.86 -8.11
C ARG A 35 20.47 -7.58 -9.23
N CYS A 36 19.33 -6.93 -8.93
CA CYS A 36 18.29 -6.63 -9.93
C CYS A 36 18.53 -5.31 -10.68
N TRP A 37 19.59 -4.57 -10.35
CA TRP A 37 19.81 -3.23 -10.86
C TRP A 37 21.09 -3.14 -11.71
N PRO A 38 21.03 -2.65 -12.96
CA PRO A 38 22.21 -2.20 -13.68
C PRO A 38 22.88 -1.07 -12.90
N LYS A 39 24.21 -1.02 -12.92
CA LYS A 39 25.05 -0.13 -12.09
C LYS A 39 24.88 1.38 -12.33
N HIS A 40 23.98 1.80 -13.22
CA HIS A 40 23.81 3.20 -13.59
C HIS A 40 22.33 3.57 -13.51
N ILE A 41 22.04 4.66 -12.82
CA ILE A 41 20.84 5.47 -12.81
C ILE A 41 19.94 5.26 -11.56
N ILE A 42 19.75 6.38 -10.87
CA ILE A 42 18.92 6.66 -9.68
C ILE A 42 19.39 5.92 -8.42
N SER A 43 20.15 6.63 -7.60
CA SER A 43 20.46 6.21 -6.23
C SER A 43 19.14 6.04 -5.45
N PRO A 44 18.91 4.89 -4.79
CA PRO A 44 17.69 4.71 -4.01
C PRO A 44 17.61 5.79 -2.92
N VAL A 45 16.45 6.43 -2.80
CA VAL A 45 16.21 7.53 -1.84
C VAL A 45 16.41 7.10 -0.38
N THR A 46 16.30 5.81 -0.08
CA THR A 46 16.53 5.26 1.26
C THR A 46 17.15 3.87 1.22
N THR A 47 17.88 3.46 2.26
CA THR A 47 18.43 2.11 2.45
C THR A 47 17.52 1.17 3.26
N SER A 48 16.32 1.59 3.63
CA SER A 48 15.42 0.89 4.54
C SER A 48 14.45 -0.06 3.80
N SER A 49 14.92 -1.21 3.32
CA SER A 49 14.12 -2.27 2.70
C SER A 49 13.12 -2.88 3.70
N LEU A 50 12.20 -3.72 3.23
CA LEU A 50 11.31 -4.49 4.11
C LEU A 50 12.10 -5.25 5.18
N ASN A 51 13.24 -5.85 4.84
CA ASN A 51 14.09 -6.54 5.82
C ASN A 51 14.59 -5.59 6.92
N VAL A 52 14.99 -4.37 6.57
CA VAL A 52 15.41 -3.36 7.56
C VAL A 52 14.24 -2.94 8.44
N GLN A 53 13.04 -2.79 7.88
CA GLN A 53 11.82 -2.50 8.65
C GLN A 53 11.45 -3.66 9.58
N LEU A 54 11.62 -4.90 9.14
CA LEU A 54 11.45 -6.10 9.97
C LEU A 54 12.51 -6.20 11.07
N ASP A 55 13.73 -5.73 10.84
CA ASP A 55 14.75 -5.65 11.89
C ASP A 55 14.40 -4.57 12.91
N TRP A 56 13.85 -3.44 12.51
CA TRP A 56 13.33 -2.44 13.45
C TRP A 56 12.15 -2.98 14.26
N MET A 57 11.22 -3.71 13.62
CA MET A 57 10.15 -4.40 14.33
C MET A 57 10.72 -5.38 15.37
N SER A 58 11.71 -6.18 14.97
CA SER A 58 12.38 -7.11 15.87
C SER A 58 13.00 -6.42 17.08
N ASN A 59 13.72 -5.31 16.85
CA ASN A 59 14.33 -4.51 17.91
C ASN A 59 13.27 -3.91 18.84
N HIS A 60 12.16 -3.40 18.29
CA HIS A 60 11.06 -2.87 19.08
C HIS A 60 10.42 -3.98 19.94
N LEU A 61 10.11 -5.14 19.35
CA LEU A 61 9.54 -6.26 20.10
C LEU A 61 10.46 -6.78 21.19
N ASN A 62 11.76 -6.88 20.92
CA ASN A 62 12.77 -7.25 21.92
C ASN A 62 12.89 -6.25 23.08
N SER A 63 12.56 -4.97 22.84
CA SER A 63 12.57 -3.95 23.90
C SER A 63 11.34 -3.99 24.82
N ILE A 64 10.23 -4.54 24.33
CA ILE A 64 8.96 -4.60 25.08
C ILE A 64 8.63 -6.01 25.62
N CYS A 65 9.28 -7.05 25.11
CA CYS A 65 9.07 -8.44 25.50
C CYS A 65 10.25 -8.96 26.31
N THR A 66 9.98 -9.69 27.39
CA THR A 66 11.02 -10.33 28.22
C THR A 66 11.43 -11.72 27.69
N ASN A 67 10.51 -12.40 27.00
CA ASN A 67 10.71 -13.70 26.38
C ASN A 67 9.62 -13.97 25.34
N HIS A 68 9.72 -15.08 24.62
CA HIS A 68 8.80 -15.43 23.53
C HIS A 68 7.34 -15.56 24.01
N ARG A 69 7.10 -16.12 25.20
CA ARG A 69 5.75 -16.28 25.77
C ARG A 69 5.13 -14.91 26.08
N ASP A 70 5.87 -14.03 26.74
CA ASP A 70 5.46 -12.67 27.05
C ASP A 70 5.14 -11.89 25.77
N CYS A 71 5.97 -12.06 24.72
CA CYS A 71 5.70 -11.47 23.41
C CYS A 71 4.37 -11.97 22.81
N ALA A 72 4.14 -13.28 22.80
CA ALA A 72 2.92 -13.87 22.26
C ALA A 72 1.67 -13.38 23.02
N GLU A 73 1.73 -13.26 24.35
CA GLU A 73 0.66 -12.72 25.18
C GLU A 73 0.39 -11.24 24.86
N LYS A 74 1.42 -10.40 24.68
CA LYS A 74 1.29 -8.99 24.33
C LYS A 74 0.74 -8.79 22.92
N LEU A 75 1.09 -9.67 21.98
CA LEU A 75 0.75 -9.54 20.56
C LEU A 75 -0.54 -10.27 20.17
N GLN A 76 -1.17 -11.07 21.06
CA GLN A 76 -2.35 -11.87 20.73
C GLN A 76 -3.54 -11.06 20.17
N HIS A 77 -3.63 -9.77 20.54
CA HIS A 77 -4.67 -8.85 20.06
C HIS A 77 -4.14 -7.78 19.09
N ALA A 78 -2.85 -7.80 18.78
CA ALA A 78 -2.25 -6.85 17.86
C ALA A 78 -2.64 -7.19 16.40
N LEU A 79 -2.83 -6.15 15.59
CA LEU A 79 -3.02 -6.26 14.16
C LEU A 79 -1.76 -5.79 13.46
N PHE A 80 -1.19 -6.66 12.65
CA PHE A 80 -0.03 -6.35 11.82
C PHE A 80 -0.49 -6.08 10.38
N MET A 81 0.02 -5.02 9.78
CA MET A 81 -0.07 -4.79 8.35
C MET A 81 1.32 -5.03 7.75
N VAL A 82 1.45 -6.06 6.93
CA VAL A 82 2.74 -6.50 6.38
C VAL A 82 2.66 -6.59 4.86
N GLY A 83 3.58 -5.97 4.19
CA GLY A 83 3.59 -5.88 2.73
C GLY A 83 3.39 -4.44 2.29
N GLU A 84 2.59 -4.23 1.26
CA GLU A 84 2.47 -2.98 0.52
C GLU A 84 3.83 -2.52 -0.03
N ILE A 85 4.58 -3.50 -0.53
CA ILE A 85 5.83 -3.33 -1.27
C ILE A 85 5.65 -3.83 -2.71
N GLY A 86 6.63 -3.58 -3.54
CA GLY A 86 6.60 -3.92 -4.97
C GLY A 86 6.30 -2.70 -5.84
N GLY A 87 5.49 -1.75 -5.38
CA GLY A 87 5.20 -0.53 -6.11
C GLY A 87 6.50 0.17 -6.55
N ASN A 88 7.43 0.39 -5.63
CA ASN A 88 8.70 1.01 -5.95
C ASN A 88 9.63 0.09 -6.76
N ASP A 89 9.65 -1.21 -6.50
CA ASP A 89 10.43 -2.18 -7.30
C ASP A 89 10.01 -2.10 -8.76
N TYR A 90 8.71 -2.09 -9.02
CA TYR A 90 8.16 -1.99 -10.37
C TYR A 90 8.31 -0.59 -10.96
N ASN A 91 8.09 0.48 -10.19
CA ASN A 91 8.25 1.86 -10.64
C ASN A 91 9.63 2.09 -11.24
N TYR A 92 10.66 1.71 -10.50
CA TYR A 92 12.03 1.89 -10.98
C TYR A 92 12.32 1.02 -12.21
N ALA A 93 11.85 -0.21 -12.24
CA ALA A 93 12.03 -1.10 -13.39
C ALA A 93 11.31 -0.55 -14.64
N ILE A 94 10.08 -0.07 -14.49
CA ILE A 94 9.28 0.56 -15.55
C ILE A 94 9.99 1.80 -16.09
N LEU A 95 10.46 2.67 -15.21
CA LEU A 95 11.15 3.91 -15.59
C LEU A 95 12.52 3.66 -16.23
N GLN A 96 13.09 2.47 -16.05
CA GLN A 96 14.30 2.02 -16.74
C GLN A 96 14.00 1.34 -18.09
N GLY A 97 12.75 1.31 -18.52
CA GLY A 97 12.33 0.74 -19.80
C GLY A 97 12.21 -0.78 -19.81
N LYS A 98 12.09 -1.43 -18.65
CA LYS A 98 11.82 -2.88 -18.60
C LYS A 98 10.48 -3.23 -19.23
N THR A 99 10.48 -4.32 -19.96
CA THR A 99 9.27 -4.87 -20.60
C THR A 99 8.28 -5.43 -19.58
N MET A 100 7.02 -5.60 -19.98
CA MET A 100 6.00 -6.22 -19.11
C MET A 100 6.37 -7.65 -18.70
N ASP A 101 7.06 -8.40 -19.54
CA ASP A 101 7.49 -9.77 -19.22
C ASP A 101 8.63 -9.77 -18.19
N GLU A 102 9.58 -8.85 -18.29
CA GLU A 102 10.60 -8.66 -17.26
C GLU A 102 9.98 -8.26 -15.92
N LEU A 103 8.96 -7.37 -15.91
CA LEU A 103 8.24 -6.99 -14.72
C LEU A 103 7.49 -8.17 -14.10
N ARG A 104 6.81 -8.99 -14.91
CA ARG A 104 6.18 -10.23 -14.43
C ARG A 104 7.19 -11.20 -13.83
N GLY A 105 8.39 -11.28 -14.42
CA GLY A 105 9.49 -12.08 -13.89
C GLY A 105 9.98 -11.64 -12.49
N MET A 106 9.77 -10.37 -12.10
CA MET A 106 10.12 -9.86 -10.77
C MET A 106 9.08 -10.20 -9.68
N VAL A 107 7.83 -10.48 -10.07
CA VAL A 107 6.72 -10.66 -9.12
C VAL A 107 6.96 -11.77 -8.11
N PRO A 108 7.46 -12.97 -8.49
CA PRO A 108 7.71 -14.04 -7.51
C PRO A 108 8.70 -13.62 -6.39
N GLU A 109 9.74 -12.86 -6.71
CA GLU A 109 10.72 -12.40 -5.72
C GLU A 109 10.07 -11.41 -4.74
N VAL A 110 9.31 -10.45 -5.24
CA VAL A 110 8.60 -9.46 -4.42
C VAL A 110 7.57 -10.15 -3.51
N VAL A 111 6.78 -11.07 -4.06
CA VAL A 111 5.77 -11.81 -3.29
C VAL A 111 6.41 -12.70 -2.23
N ASN A 112 7.51 -13.40 -2.55
CA ASN A 112 8.25 -14.20 -1.56
C ASN A 112 8.76 -13.33 -0.41
N ALA A 113 9.25 -12.14 -0.68
CA ALA A 113 9.69 -11.23 0.37
C ALA A 113 8.55 -10.79 1.29
N ILE A 114 7.35 -10.54 0.75
CA ILE A 114 6.16 -10.28 1.56
C ILE A 114 5.85 -11.49 2.44
N MET A 115 5.84 -12.70 1.89
CA MET A 115 5.56 -13.93 2.64
C MET A 115 6.58 -14.18 3.74
N ASP A 116 7.87 -13.92 3.49
CA ASP A 116 8.91 -14.03 4.51
C ASP A 116 8.73 -12.99 5.62
N GLY A 117 8.30 -11.78 5.27
CA GLY A 117 7.91 -10.76 6.25
C GLY A 117 6.75 -11.22 7.13
N VAL A 118 5.73 -11.84 6.56
CA VAL A 118 4.59 -12.39 7.31
C VAL A 118 5.04 -13.55 8.20
N ARG A 119 5.87 -14.49 7.69
CA ARG A 119 6.43 -15.59 8.49
C ARG A 119 7.21 -15.07 9.70
N LYS A 120 8.07 -14.08 9.49
CA LYS A 120 8.86 -13.44 10.55
C LYS A 120 7.94 -12.79 11.60
N THR A 121 6.90 -12.08 11.16
CA THR A 121 5.92 -11.45 12.06
C THR A 121 5.17 -12.48 12.90
N VAL A 122 4.70 -13.56 12.28
CA VAL A 122 4.01 -14.66 13.00
C VAL A 122 4.95 -15.38 13.96
N SER A 123 6.25 -15.52 13.64
CA SER A 123 7.22 -16.15 14.53
C SER A 123 7.45 -15.38 15.84
N TYR A 124 7.12 -14.07 15.88
CA TYR A 124 7.13 -13.29 17.12
C TYR A 124 5.86 -13.44 17.96
N GLY A 125 4.86 -14.18 17.49
CA GLY A 125 3.60 -14.40 18.20
C GLY A 125 2.41 -13.61 17.64
N ALA A 126 2.56 -12.95 16.49
CA ALA A 126 1.44 -12.29 15.83
C ALA A 126 0.38 -13.32 15.38
N THR A 127 -0.87 -13.08 15.74
CA THR A 127 -2.01 -13.94 15.38
C THR A 127 -2.90 -13.32 14.30
N ARG A 128 -2.76 -12.03 14.00
CA ARG A 128 -3.60 -11.32 13.02
C ARG A 128 -2.72 -10.48 12.10
N VAL A 129 -2.68 -10.88 10.84
CA VAL A 129 -1.87 -10.20 9.82
C VAL A 129 -2.73 -9.85 8.62
N VAL A 130 -2.68 -8.59 8.20
CA VAL A 130 -3.28 -8.09 6.97
C VAL A 130 -2.16 -7.88 5.96
N VAL A 131 -2.34 -8.42 4.76
CA VAL A 131 -1.40 -8.30 3.65
C VAL A 131 -2.08 -7.52 2.52
N PRO A 132 -1.71 -6.26 2.30
CA PRO A 132 -2.26 -5.44 1.22
C PRO A 132 -1.79 -5.91 -0.16
N GLY A 133 -2.68 -5.86 -1.13
CA GLY A 133 -2.33 -5.96 -2.55
C GLY A 133 -1.95 -4.61 -3.15
N ASN A 134 -1.45 -4.64 -4.39
CA ASN A 134 -1.14 -3.44 -5.15
C ASN A 134 -2.40 -2.71 -5.63
N PHE A 135 -2.29 -1.40 -5.74
CA PHE A 135 -3.27 -0.52 -6.36
C PHE A 135 -3.38 -0.75 -7.87
N PRO A 136 -4.47 -0.28 -8.54
CA PRO A 136 -4.54 -0.16 -9.99
C PRO A 136 -3.58 0.94 -10.46
N ILE A 137 -2.30 0.60 -10.61
CA ILE A 137 -1.22 1.56 -10.86
C ILE A 137 -1.40 2.36 -12.16
N GLY A 138 -2.08 1.79 -13.15
CA GLY A 138 -2.45 2.50 -14.39
C GLY A 138 -3.36 3.70 -14.18
N CYS A 139 -3.96 3.86 -12.99
CA CYS A 139 -4.79 5.01 -12.65
C CYS A 139 -3.99 6.19 -12.06
N LEU A 140 -2.74 5.97 -11.66
CA LEU A 140 -1.93 6.99 -10.99
C LEU A 140 -1.38 8.01 -11.97
N PRO A 141 -1.38 9.31 -11.65
CA PRO A 141 -0.87 10.38 -12.51
C PRO A 141 0.56 10.16 -13.01
N ILE A 142 1.44 9.61 -12.17
CA ILE A 142 2.83 9.28 -12.56
C ILE A 142 2.88 8.37 -13.78
N TYR A 143 2.11 7.29 -13.79
CA TYR A 143 2.12 6.35 -14.91
C TYR A 143 1.38 6.89 -16.14
N LYS A 144 0.27 7.61 -15.91
CA LYS A 144 -0.47 8.26 -17.00
C LYS A 144 0.38 9.33 -17.69
N THR A 145 1.27 10.01 -16.95
CA THR A 145 2.24 10.94 -17.54
C THR A 145 3.34 10.21 -18.31
N ALA A 146 3.91 9.14 -17.71
CA ALA A 146 5.03 8.40 -18.30
C ALA A 146 4.63 7.64 -19.59
N PHE A 147 3.39 7.18 -19.68
CA PHE A 147 2.86 6.34 -20.77
C PHE A 147 1.67 6.99 -21.47
N GLU A 148 1.63 8.31 -21.49
CA GLU A 148 0.58 9.04 -22.21
C GLU A 148 0.59 8.63 -23.69
N THR A 149 -0.58 8.30 -24.22
CA THR A 149 -0.75 7.92 -25.63
C THR A 149 -2.09 8.42 -26.16
N ASN A 150 -2.16 8.64 -27.47
CA ASN A 150 -3.39 9.00 -28.18
C ASN A 150 -4.24 7.77 -28.56
N ILE A 151 -3.79 6.55 -28.22
CA ILE A 151 -4.51 5.31 -28.50
C ILE A 151 -5.61 5.16 -27.43
N SER A 152 -6.84 5.47 -27.79
CA SER A 152 -7.98 5.41 -26.84
C SER A 152 -8.21 4.04 -26.24
N THR A 153 -7.91 2.96 -26.96
CA THR A 153 -8.07 1.58 -26.50
C THR A 153 -7.06 1.18 -25.41
N ALA A 154 -6.00 1.97 -25.19
CA ALA A 154 -5.03 1.77 -24.11
C ALA A 154 -5.63 2.10 -22.74
N TYR A 155 -6.73 2.84 -22.70
CA TYR A 155 -7.38 3.28 -21.46
C TYR A 155 -8.69 2.53 -21.22
N ASP A 156 -9.02 2.36 -19.94
CA ASP A 156 -10.33 1.87 -19.50
C ASP A 156 -11.34 3.03 -19.36
N GLU A 157 -12.55 2.70 -18.91
CA GLU A 157 -13.65 3.68 -18.68
C GLU A 157 -13.34 4.72 -17.59
N ASN A 158 -12.34 4.46 -16.76
CA ASN A 158 -11.82 5.35 -15.73
C ASN A 158 -10.63 6.18 -16.20
N GLN A 159 -10.26 6.08 -17.48
CA GLN A 159 -9.06 6.70 -18.05
C GLN A 159 -7.77 6.22 -17.39
N CYS A 160 -7.75 4.96 -16.95
CA CYS A 160 -6.58 4.28 -16.43
C CYS A 160 -5.92 3.43 -17.53
N LEU A 161 -4.61 3.30 -17.50
CA LEU A 161 -3.84 2.47 -18.44
C LEU A 161 -4.08 0.97 -18.17
N LYS A 162 -4.74 0.30 -19.10
CA LYS A 162 -5.18 -1.11 -18.97
C LYS A 162 -4.01 -2.05 -18.68
N GLN A 163 -2.95 -1.97 -19.48
CA GLN A 163 -1.80 -2.87 -19.37
C GLN A 163 -1.13 -2.83 -17.99
N LEU A 164 -1.04 -1.65 -17.39
CA LEU A 164 -0.49 -1.50 -16.04
C LEU A 164 -1.44 -2.01 -14.95
N ASN A 165 -2.74 -1.87 -15.17
CA ASN A 165 -3.74 -2.45 -14.28
C ASN A 165 -3.76 -3.98 -14.36
N GLU A 166 -3.60 -4.55 -15.55
CA GLU A 166 -3.44 -6.00 -15.75
C GLU A 166 -2.19 -6.53 -15.04
N PHE A 167 -1.09 -5.79 -15.08
CA PHE A 167 0.12 -6.14 -14.33
C PHE A 167 -0.12 -6.11 -12.81
N ALA A 168 -0.80 -5.09 -12.29
CA ALA A 168 -1.14 -5.02 -10.88
C ALA A 168 -2.07 -6.19 -10.45
N MET A 169 -3.02 -6.57 -11.30
CA MET A 169 -3.86 -7.74 -11.06
C MET A 169 -3.06 -9.05 -11.07
N PHE A 170 -2.07 -9.20 -11.97
CA PHE A 170 -1.18 -10.36 -12.00
C PHE A 170 -0.39 -10.50 -10.69
N HIS A 171 0.22 -9.39 -10.20
CA HIS A 171 0.88 -9.40 -8.89
C HIS A 171 -0.08 -9.80 -7.76
N ASN A 172 -1.27 -9.22 -7.75
CA ASN A 172 -2.25 -9.48 -6.70
C ASN A 172 -2.74 -10.92 -6.69
N GLU A 173 -2.85 -11.55 -7.86
CA GLU A 173 -3.24 -12.97 -7.95
C GLU A 173 -2.12 -13.88 -7.41
N GLU A 174 -0.87 -13.63 -7.79
CA GLU A 174 0.29 -14.36 -7.26
C GLU A 174 0.38 -14.21 -5.73
N LEU A 175 0.15 -12.99 -5.22
CA LEU A 175 0.12 -12.71 -3.79
C LEU A 175 -0.99 -13.50 -3.06
N LYS A 176 -2.20 -13.55 -3.60
CA LYS A 176 -3.32 -14.32 -3.02
C LYS A 176 -3.03 -15.81 -2.96
N GLN A 177 -2.44 -16.38 -4.02
CA GLN A 177 -2.07 -17.79 -4.05
C GLN A 177 -1.03 -18.12 -2.97
N ASN A 178 -0.03 -17.25 -2.78
CA ASN A 178 0.99 -17.43 -1.76
C ASN A 178 0.44 -17.19 -0.33
N ILE A 179 -0.49 -16.27 -0.14
CA ILE A 179 -1.22 -16.12 1.13
C ILE A 179 -2.01 -17.40 1.43
N HIS A 180 -2.65 -18.01 0.43
CA HIS A 180 -3.39 -19.27 0.63
C HIS A 180 -2.47 -20.39 1.12
N LYS A 181 -1.31 -20.56 0.51
CA LYS A 181 -0.28 -21.53 0.95
C LYS A 181 0.18 -21.23 2.37
N LEU A 182 0.46 -19.96 2.68
CA LEU A 182 0.94 -19.54 3.99
C LEU A 182 -0.08 -19.76 5.11
N LYS A 183 -1.38 -19.65 4.83
CA LYS A 183 -2.44 -20.01 5.79
C LYS A 183 -2.41 -21.49 6.18
N GLN A 184 -2.05 -22.37 5.25
CA GLN A 184 -1.88 -23.80 5.53
C GLN A 184 -0.62 -24.06 6.37
N GLU A 185 0.46 -23.32 6.11
CA GLU A 185 1.70 -23.41 6.89
C GLU A 185 1.55 -22.86 8.33
N LYS A 186 0.65 -21.88 8.52
CA LYS A 186 0.44 -21.12 9.77
C LYS A 186 -1.02 -21.14 10.23
N PRO A 187 -1.61 -22.31 10.53
CA PRO A 187 -3.06 -22.43 10.78
C PRO A 187 -3.54 -21.67 12.02
N ASN A 188 -2.64 -21.35 12.95
CA ASN A 188 -2.97 -20.59 14.17
C ASN A 188 -2.96 -19.06 13.95
N ALA A 189 -2.61 -18.57 12.76
CA ALA A 189 -2.61 -17.15 12.43
C ALA A 189 -3.75 -16.82 11.46
N ILE A 190 -4.44 -15.74 11.72
CA ILE A 190 -5.44 -15.16 10.83
C ILE A 190 -4.70 -14.24 9.86
N ILE A 191 -4.46 -14.70 8.64
CA ILE A 191 -3.80 -13.93 7.59
C ILE A 191 -4.86 -13.52 6.57
N VAL A 192 -5.03 -12.23 6.31
CA VAL A 192 -6.08 -11.68 5.44
C VAL A 192 -5.46 -10.87 4.31
N TYR A 193 -5.87 -11.15 3.08
CA TYR A 193 -5.57 -10.30 1.93
C TYR A 193 -6.45 -9.04 2.00
N ALA A 194 -5.85 -7.85 1.96
CA ALA A 194 -6.56 -6.59 1.82
C ALA A 194 -6.58 -6.16 0.35
N ASP A 195 -7.75 -6.15 -0.24
CA ASP A 195 -7.93 -5.86 -1.67
C ASP A 195 -7.86 -4.34 -1.95
N TYR A 196 -6.63 -3.81 -1.95
CA TYR A 196 -6.38 -2.40 -2.25
C TYR A 196 -6.80 -2.03 -3.68
N TYR A 197 -6.73 -2.97 -4.62
CA TYR A 197 -7.18 -2.77 -5.99
C TYR A 197 -8.68 -2.44 -6.04
N LYS A 198 -9.52 -3.28 -5.42
CA LYS A 198 -10.97 -3.03 -5.36
C LYS A 198 -11.33 -1.82 -4.51
N ALA A 199 -10.64 -1.59 -3.40
CA ALA A 199 -10.85 -0.41 -2.58
C ALA A 199 -10.57 0.89 -3.35
N TYR A 200 -9.54 0.90 -4.20
CA TYR A 200 -9.23 2.03 -5.07
C TYR A 200 -10.28 2.20 -6.19
N GLN A 201 -10.75 1.11 -6.79
CA GLN A 201 -11.85 1.18 -7.77
C GLN A 201 -13.13 1.76 -7.15
N PHE A 202 -13.46 1.36 -5.93
CA PHE A 202 -14.56 1.96 -5.17
C PHE A 202 -14.33 3.46 -4.95
N LEU A 203 -13.13 3.84 -4.52
CA LEU A 203 -12.76 5.25 -4.34
C LEU A 203 -12.94 6.05 -5.65
N LEU A 204 -12.50 5.50 -6.80
CA LEU A 204 -12.70 6.15 -8.11
C LEU A 204 -14.16 6.41 -8.41
N GLN A 205 -15.02 5.41 -8.22
CA GLN A 205 -16.46 5.55 -8.48
C GLN A 205 -17.11 6.54 -7.52
N PHE A 206 -16.74 6.49 -6.24
CA PHE A 206 -17.23 7.43 -5.25
C PHE A 206 -16.79 8.87 -5.59
N ALA A 207 -15.50 9.07 -5.85
CA ALA A 207 -14.92 10.37 -6.16
C ALA A 207 -15.54 11.00 -7.41
N LYS A 208 -15.77 10.23 -8.48
CA LYS A 208 -16.50 10.69 -9.68
C LYS A 208 -17.91 11.18 -9.34
N LYS A 209 -18.67 10.42 -8.53
CA LYS A 209 -20.04 10.80 -8.13
C LYS A 209 -20.06 12.08 -7.29
N GLN A 210 -19.00 12.32 -6.50
CA GLN A 210 -18.86 13.51 -5.66
C GLN A 210 -18.21 14.68 -6.41
N GLY A 211 -17.84 14.52 -7.69
CA GLY A 211 -17.19 15.54 -8.51
C GLY A 211 -15.76 15.87 -8.05
N PHE A 212 -15.03 14.87 -7.52
CA PHE A 212 -13.60 15.02 -7.21
C PHE A 212 -12.77 14.92 -8.49
N ASP A 213 -11.60 15.56 -8.47
CA ASP A 213 -10.60 15.30 -9.51
C ASP A 213 -9.96 13.91 -9.30
N THR A 214 -10.23 13.01 -10.23
CA THR A 214 -9.72 11.64 -10.24
C THR A 214 -8.53 11.46 -11.18
N GLN A 215 -8.14 12.53 -11.90
CA GLN A 215 -7.15 12.43 -12.97
C GLN A 215 -5.85 13.13 -12.63
N ARG A 216 -5.91 14.21 -11.86
CA ARG A 216 -4.77 15.08 -11.60
C ARG A 216 -4.29 14.97 -10.17
N ALA A 217 -2.97 15.19 -9.98
CA ALA A 217 -2.41 15.41 -8.64
C ALA A 217 -2.81 16.80 -8.11
N CYS A 218 -3.08 16.88 -6.80
CA CYS A 218 -3.34 18.16 -6.13
C CYS A 218 -2.07 19.01 -6.03
N CYS A 219 -0.91 18.35 -5.78
CA CYS A 219 0.40 18.99 -5.71
C CYS A 219 1.26 18.54 -6.89
N GLY A 220 1.72 19.48 -7.72
CA GLY A 220 2.54 19.15 -8.88
C GLY A 220 2.94 20.37 -9.71
N SER A 221 3.67 20.14 -10.80
CA SER A 221 4.27 21.18 -11.64
C SER A 221 3.66 21.25 -13.04
N GLY A 222 2.34 21.01 -13.17
CA GLY A 222 1.62 21.18 -14.42
C GLY A 222 1.53 19.92 -15.29
N GLY A 223 1.29 20.12 -16.59
CA GLY A 223 0.93 19.06 -17.53
C GLY A 223 -0.51 18.58 -17.35
N LYS A 224 -0.91 17.59 -18.17
CA LYS A 224 -2.29 17.07 -18.22
C LYS A 224 -2.75 16.50 -16.88
N TYR A 225 -1.85 15.82 -16.18
CA TYR A 225 -2.13 15.13 -14.92
C TYR A 225 -1.56 15.86 -13.69
N ASN A 226 -1.10 17.10 -13.86
CA ASN A 226 -0.39 17.89 -12.84
C ASN A 226 0.76 17.10 -12.19
N PHE A 227 1.52 16.38 -13.00
CA PHE A 227 2.67 15.59 -12.58
C PHE A 227 3.84 15.77 -13.54
N ASN A 228 5.04 15.93 -12.99
CA ASN A 228 6.28 15.99 -13.76
C ASN A 228 7.37 15.19 -13.04
N MET A 229 8.01 14.26 -13.77
CA MET A 229 9.04 13.36 -13.22
C MET A 229 10.28 14.07 -12.68
N ILE A 230 10.61 15.26 -13.21
CA ILE A 230 11.80 16.02 -12.82
C ILE A 230 11.46 17.04 -11.74
N ARG A 231 10.26 17.63 -11.81
CA ARG A 231 9.77 18.66 -10.90
C ARG A 231 8.52 18.16 -10.16
N MET A 232 8.75 17.28 -9.21
CA MET A 232 7.68 16.67 -8.42
C MET A 232 7.09 17.64 -7.40
N CYS A 233 6.04 17.22 -6.73
CA CYS A 233 5.48 17.94 -5.56
C CYS A 233 6.61 18.28 -4.55
N GLY A 234 6.63 19.52 -4.08
CA GLY A 234 7.70 20.06 -3.23
C GLY A 234 8.83 20.79 -3.99
N ALA A 235 8.86 20.73 -5.34
CA ALA A 235 9.75 21.60 -6.12
C ALA A 235 9.35 23.07 -5.98
N VAL A 236 10.28 24.00 -6.23
CA VAL A 236 10.08 25.46 -6.03
C VAL A 236 8.88 26.00 -6.81
N ASP A 237 8.61 25.45 -7.99
CA ASP A 237 7.52 25.83 -8.90
C ASP A 237 6.29 24.90 -8.83
N ALA A 238 6.30 23.94 -7.91
CA ALA A 238 5.13 23.08 -7.70
C ALA A 238 4.00 23.87 -7.02
N THR A 239 2.79 23.71 -7.54
CA THR A 239 1.59 24.32 -6.98
C THR A 239 0.73 23.30 -6.25
N VAL A 240 0.06 23.74 -5.20
CA VAL A 240 -0.92 22.93 -4.48
C VAL A 240 -2.31 23.40 -4.84
N CYS A 241 -3.22 22.48 -5.09
CA CYS A 241 -4.63 22.79 -5.36
C CYS A 241 -5.27 23.52 -4.16
N SER A 242 -6.30 24.32 -4.41
CA SER A 242 -6.97 25.11 -3.37
C SER A 242 -7.76 24.25 -2.38
N ASP A 243 -8.24 23.08 -2.79
CA ASP A 243 -9.00 22.17 -1.94
C ASP A 243 -8.55 20.70 -2.13
N PRO A 244 -7.60 20.21 -1.31
CA PRO A 244 -7.14 18.83 -1.36
C PRO A 244 -8.22 17.77 -1.10
N HIS A 245 -9.32 18.14 -0.42
CA HIS A 245 -10.45 17.24 -0.18
C HIS A 245 -11.22 16.85 -1.44
N ARG A 246 -11.04 17.61 -2.53
CA ARG A 246 -11.67 17.38 -3.83
C ARG A 246 -10.77 16.63 -4.82
N TYR A 247 -9.61 16.11 -4.37
CA TYR A 247 -8.68 15.37 -5.19
C TYR A 247 -8.45 13.97 -4.62
N MET A 248 -8.28 12.99 -5.52
CA MET A 248 -7.86 11.64 -5.11
C MET A 248 -6.36 11.54 -4.89
N SER A 249 -5.57 12.04 -5.85
CA SER A 249 -4.11 11.98 -5.78
C SER A 249 -3.54 13.25 -5.16
N TRP A 250 -2.59 13.08 -4.22
CA TRP A 250 -1.87 14.19 -3.64
C TRP A 250 -0.75 14.67 -4.58
N ASP A 251 0.21 13.81 -4.86
CA ASP A 251 1.47 14.16 -5.54
C ASP A 251 1.69 13.38 -6.84
N GLY A 252 0.70 12.67 -7.32
CA GLY A 252 0.77 11.82 -8.52
C GLY A 252 1.11 10.36 -8.24
N VAL A 253 1.54 10.04 -7.02
CA VAL A 253 1.89 8.69 -6.54
C VAL A 253 1.00 8.29 -5.37
N HIS A 254 0.87 9.17 -4.38
CA HIS A 254 0.13 8.94 -3.14
C HIS A 254 -1.27 9.52 -3.21
N LEU A 255 -2.19 8.95 -2.43
CA LEU A 255 -3.53 9.52 -2.27
C LEU A 255 -3.50 10.78 -1.39
N THR A 256 -4.55 11.60 -1.50
CA THR A 256 -4.84 12.63 -0.51
C THR A 256 -5.28 11.98 0.80
N GLN A 257 -5.27 12.75 1.88
CA GLN A 257 -5.82 12.27 3.16
C GLN A 257 -7.29 11.85 3.02
N GLU A 258 -8.07 12.51 2.18
CA GLU A 258 -9.47 12.17 1.93
C GLU A 258 -9.59 10.85 1.16
N GLY A 259 -8.74 10.62 0.15
CA GLY A 259 -8.66 9.35 -0.55
C GLY A 259 -8.36 8.17 0.39
N TYR A 260 -7.39 8.33 1.29
CA TYR A 260 -7.07 7.32 2.30
C TYR A 260 -8.21 7.09 3.31
N LYS A 261 -8.94 8.14 3.73
CA LYS A 261 -10.11 7.99 4.61
C LYS A 261 -11.22 7.16 3.96
N ILE A 262 -11.52 7.42 2.68
CA ILE A 262 -12.55 6.70 1.92
C ILE A 262 -12.16 5.23 1.78
N MET A 263 -10.90 4.93 1.46
CA MET A 263 -10.41 3.55 1.42
C MET A 263 -10.49 2.86 2.78
N ALA A 264 -10.08 3.53 3.86
CA ALA A 264 -10.17 2.99 5.21
C ALA A 264 -11.64 2.72 5.62
N ALA A 265 -12.56 3.59 5.23
CA ALA A 265 -14.00 3.41 5.43
C ALA A 265 -14.51 2.16 4.70
N TRP A 266 -14.04 1.92 3.47
CA TRP A 266 -14.38 0.72 2.69
C TRP A 266 -13.96 -0.57 3.40
N PHE A 267 -12.72 -0.63 3.94
CA PHE A 267 -12.22 -1.80 4.66
C PHE A 267 -12.94 -2.04 5.98
N THR A 268 -13.34 -0.98 6.68
CA THR A 268 -14.01 -1.09 7.98
C THR A 268 -15.52 -1.25 7.88
N GLY A 269 -16.09 -1.24 6.66
CA GLY A 269 -17.54 -1.28 6.44
C GLY A 269 -18.27 -0.05 6.96
N ARG A 270 -17.55 1.05 7.23
CA ARG A 270 -18.11 2.35 7.63
C ARG A 270 -18.44 3.17 6.38
N THR A 271 -19.39 4.07 6.53
CA THR A 271 -19.81 4.93 5.42
C THR A 271 -18.84 6.09 5.25
N ALA A 272 -18.32 6.29 4.03
CA ALA A 272 -17.72 7.55 3.64
C ALA A 272 -18.87 8.56 3.42
N GLY A 273 -19.05 9.51 4.34
CA GLY A 273 -20.07 10.56 4.20
C GLY A 273 -21.52 10.14 4.44
N GLY A 274 -21.79 9.18 5.35
CA GLY A 274 -23.16 8.89 5.82
C GLY A 274 -24.02 7.98 4.93
N ALA A 275 -23.54 7.50 3.79
CA ALA A 275 -24.24 6.55 2.94
C ALA A 275 -23.65 5.13 3.06
N ALA A 276 -24.51 4.13 3.35
CA ALA A 276 -24.11 2.74 3.50
C ALA A 276 -23.52 2.19 2.19
N ALA A 277 -22.29 1.70 2.20
CA ALA A 277 -21.76 0.90 1.13
C ALA A 277 -22.56 -0.43 1.10
N THR A 278 -23.49 -0.57 0.16
CA THR A 278 -24.16 -1.83 -0.11
C THR A 278 -23.11 -2.81 -0.66
N ARG A 279 -22.61 -3.68 0.20
CA ARG A 279 -21.85 -4.86 -0.22
C ARG A 279 -22.81 -5.79 -0.93
N THR A 280 -22.63 -5.97 -2.23
CA THR A 280 -23.19 -7.12 -2.92
C THR A 280 -22.60 -8.39 -2.30
N SER A 281 -23.49 -9.23 -1.80
CA SER A 281 -23.19 -10.41 -1.01
C SER A 281 -22.48 -11.48 -1.83
N SER A 282 -21.19 -11.69 -1.56
CA SER A 282 -20.55 -13.01 -1.64
C SER A 282 -19.17 -12.99 -0.98
N SER A 283 -19.14 -12.93 0.33
CA SER A 283 -18.08 -13.51 1.19
C SER A 283 -18.44 -13.29 2.66
N GLN A 284 -18.27 -14.32 3.45
CA GLN A 284 -18.63 -14.46 4.85
C GLN A 284 -18.21 -13.27 5.70
N ARG A 285 -19.14 -12.74 6.50
CA ARG A 285 -18.87 -11.76 7.56
C ARG A 285 -17.99 -12.41 8.64
N PRO A 286 -16.90 -11.78 9.07
CA PRO A 286 -16.33 -12.12 10.38
C PRO A 286 -17.35 -11.68 11.45
N GLY A 287 -17.60 -12.56 12.43
CA GLY A 287 -18.52 -12.30 13.53
C GLY A 287 -18.21 -11.02 14.29
N LYS A 288 -19.25 -10.39 14.82
CA LYS A 288 -19.17 -9.25 15.73
C LYS A 288 -18.43 -9.67 17.00
N ASN A 289 -17.11 -9.52 17.03
CA ASN A 289 -16.36 -9.42 18.27
C ASN A 289 -15.64 -8.07 18.19
N GLU A 290 -15.86 -7.24 19.19
CA GLU A 290 -15.20 -5.95 19.37
C GLU A 290 -13.69 -6.14 19.29
N ILE A 291 -13.09 -5.67 18.19
CA ILE A 291 -11.65 -5.72 17.98
C ILE A 291 -11.10 -4.45 18.62
N SER A 292 -10.70 -4.54 19.88
CA SER A 292 -9.72 -3.61 20.44
C SER A 292 -8.36 -3.99 19.83
N ALA A 293 -8.09 -3.53 18.61
CA ALA A 293 -6.88 -3.89 17.88
C ALA A 293 -5.79 -2.84 18.16
N ARG A 294 -4.68 -3.28 18.75
CA ARG A 294 -3.42 -2.55 18.65
C ARG A 294 -2.87 -2.84 17.24
N ILE A 295 -2.59 -1.79 16.46
CA ILE A 295 -1.96 -1.91 15.14
C ILE A 295 -0.46 -1.74 15.36
N ILE A 296 0.32 -2.75 15.03
CA ILE A 296 1.79 -2.72 15.05
C ILE A 296 2.30 -2.79 13.62
#